data_24abee9ea5bc02521403777ac602b674
#
_entry.id   24abee9ea5bc02521403777ac602b674
#
_cell.length_a   1.000
_cell.length_b   1.000
_cell.length_c   1.000
_cell.angle_alpha   90.00
_cell.angle_beta   90.00
_cell.angle_gamma   90.00
#
_symmetry.space_group_name_H-M   'P 1'
#
loop_
_entity.id
_entity.type
_entity.pdbx_description
1 polymer ?
#
loop_
_entity_poly.entity_id
_entity_poly.type
_entity_poly.pdbx_seq_one_letter_code
_entity_poly.pdbx_strand_id
1 'polypeptide(L)'
;MKSFRSKDGSGAGPSDSDPGNPTVNFHGEKRSNATHESTTDPEALLARKGEGKEAKLSYAGHVLMENRNGLIVNTRLTQATGTCEREASLEMVDEIPGEGRVTLGGDKNYDTKDHVAQLREKNVTPHVAQKKNSAIDGRTTRHAGYRVSQEKRKRVEEIFGWIKTIALLRKTKHKGLLRVGWMFAFAASAYNLVRMRNLVPANG
;
A
#
# COMPACT_ATOMS: atom_id res chain seq x y z
N MET A 1 -4.03 19.94 -20.55
CA MET A 1 -3.11 18.89 -21.06
C MET A 1 -3.77 17.54 -20.78
N LYS A 2 -4.13 16.77 -21.80
CA LYS A 2 -4.78 15.47 -21.62
C LYS A 2 -3.75 14.49 -21.05
N SER A 3 -3.96 14.03 -19.82
CA SER A 3 -3.04 13.13 -19.14
C SER A 3 -3.33 11.65 -19.37
N PHE A 4 -4.33 11.32 -20.22
CA PHE A 4 -4.76 9.96 -20.51
C PHE A 4 -4.88 9.72 -22.01
N ARG A 5 -4.48 8.51 -22.47
CA ARG A 5 -4.71 8.00 -23.83
C ARG A 5 -5.35 6.63 -23.76
N SER A 6 -6.10 6.28 -24.82
CA SER A 6 -6.58 4.90 -25.01
C SER A 6 -5.40 3.97 -25.32
N LYS A 7 -5.43 2.77 -24.77
CA LYS A 7 -4.43 1.71 -25.03
C LYS A 7 -4.54 1.13 -26.42
N ASP A 8 -5.73 1.15 -27.00
CA ASP A 8 -6.03 0.55 -28.30
C ASP A 8 -5.60 1.43 -29.49
N GLY A 9 -4.97 2.55 -29.24
CA GLY A 9 -4.58 3.50 -30.30
C GLY A 9 -5.76 4.18 -31.03
N SER A 10 -7.00 3.85 -30.64
CA SER A 10 -8.24 4.41 -31.24
C SER A 10 -8.55 5.82 -30.75
N GLY A 11 -7.66 6.42 -29.99
CA GLY A 11 -7.82 7.78 -29.52
C GLY A 11 -7.73 8.77 -30.66
N ALA A 12 -8.87 9.28 -31.14
CA ALA A 12 -8.90 10.49 -31.95
C ALA A 12 -8.00 11.54 -31.29
N GLY A 13 -7.18 12.19 -32.09
CA GLY A 13 -6.29 13.27 -31.63
C GLY A 13 -7.04 14.30 -30.79
N PRO A 14 -6.37 15.22 -30.13
CA PRO A 14 -6.99 16.14 -29.20
C PRO A 14 -8.10 16.94 -29.92
N SER A 15 -9.36 16.62 -29.64
CA SER A 15 -10.44 17.50 -30.03
C SER A 15 -10.44 18.65 -29.02
N ASP A 16 -10.41 19.90 -29.52
CA ASP A 16 -10.42 21.13 -28.72
C ASP A 16 -11.67 21.31 -27.84
N SER A 17 -12.61 20.38 -27.89
CA SER A 17 -13.92 20.44 -27.22
C SER A 17 -14.06 19.62 -25.95
N ASP A 18 -12.95 19.11 -25.35
CA ASP A 18 -13.01 18.35 -24.10
C ASP A 18 -13.17 19.29 -22.89
N PRO A 19 -14.31 19.24 -22.18
CA PRO A 19 -14.55 20.14 -21.05
C PRO A 19 -13.69 19.88 -19.82
N GLY A 20 -12.68 19.01 -19.91
CA GLY A 20 -11.68 18.81 -18.85
C GLY A 20 -12.18 18.11 -17.59
N ASN A 21 -13.38 17.57 -17.58
CA ASN A 21 -13.92 16.86 -16.41
C ASN A 21 -13.60 15.36 -16.48
N PRO A 22 -12.68 14.84 -15.63
CA PRO A 22 -12.26 13.43 -15.66
C PRO A 22 -13.32 12.45 -15.14
N THR A 23 -14.44 12.94 -14.61
CA THR A 23 -15.53 12.10 -14.09
C THR A 23 -16.63 11.87 -15.10
N VAL A 24 -16.66 12.61 -16.18
CA VAL A 24 -17.66 12.48 -17.23
C VAL A 24 -17.24 11.40 -18.23
N ASN A 25 -18.23 10.65 -18.67
CA ASN A 25 -18.13 9.63 -19.70
C ASN A 25 -17.61 10.26 -21.01
N PHE A 26 -16.33 10.06 -21.31
CA PHE A 26 -15.72 10.61 -22.51
C PHE A 26 -16.09 9.74 -23.71
N HIS A 27 -16.82 10.25 -24.67
CA HIS A 27 -17.37 9.51 -25.82
C HIS A 27 -18.21 8.26 -25.45
N GLY A 28 -18.91 8.27 -24.33
CA GLY A 28 -19.73 7.14 -23.91
C GLY A 28 -18.97 6.03 -23.21
N GLU A 29 -17.63 6.12 -23.06
CA GLU A 29 -16.81 5.07 -22.43
C GLU A 29 -16.31 5.48 -21.04
N LYS A 30 -16.49 4.60 -20.08
CA LYS A 30 -15.95 4.76 -18.73
C LYS A 30 -14.45 4.48 -18.75
N ARG A 31 -13.64 5.49 -18.47
CA ARG A 31 -12.19 5.34 -18.35
C ARG A 31 -11.83 4.39 -17.21
N SER A 32 -11.02 3.39 -17.53
CA SER A 32 -10.50 2.40 -16.58
C SER A 32 -9.04 2.10 -16.86
N ASN A 33 -8.34 1.48 -15.92
CA ASN A 33 -6.97 1.03 -16.13
C ASN A 33 -6.84 -0.04 -17.25
N ALA A 34 -7.93 -0.69 -17.62
CA ALA A 34 -7.97 -1.62 -18.74
C ALA A 34 -7.95 -0.90 -20.09
N THR A 35 -8.66 0.22 -20.21
CA THR A 35 -8.88 0.92 -21.47
C THR A 35 -7.96 2.15 -21.66
N HIS A 36 -7.48 2.76 -20.58
CA HIS A 36 -6.71 4.00 -20.64
C HIS A 36 -5.46 3.93 -19.77
N GLU A 37 -4.46 4.68 -20.17
CA GLU A 37 -3.21 4.86 -19.40
C GLU A 37 -2.82 6.35 -19.33
N SER A 38 -1.98 6.68 -18.36
CA SER A 38 -1.40 8.03 -18.26
C SER A 38 -0.36 8.24 -19.37
N THR A 39 -0.44 9.35 -20.06
CA THR A 39 0.58 9.72 -21.07
C THR A 39 1.91 10.15 -20.45
N THR A 40 1.88 10.60 -19.19
CA THR A 40 3.07 11.12 -18.51
C THR A 40 3.72 10.10 -17.58
N ASP A 41 2.94 9.14 -17.08
CA ASP A 41 3.41 8.07 -16.18
C ASP A 41 2.53 6.82 -16.36
N PRO A 42 2.81 5.96 -17.36
CA PRO A 42 1.99 4.78 -17.66
C PRO A 42 1.95 3.75 -16.52
N GLU A 43 2.95 3.75 -15.63
CA GLU A 43 3.00 2.83 -14.49
C GLU A 43 2.09 3.27 -13.33
N ALA A 44 1.67 4.54 -13.28
CA ALA A 44 0.70 5.01 -12.30
C ALA A 44 -0.72 4.62 -12.71
N LEU A 45 -1.43 3.91 -11.83
CA LEU A 45 -2.79 3.44 -12.08
C LEU A 45 -3.84 4.31 -11.39
N LEU A 46 -5.04 4.37 -11.97
CA LEU A 46 -6.21 4.95 -11.31
C LEU A 46 -6.61 4.09 -10.12
N ALA A 47 -6.54 4.65 -8.93
CA ALA A 47 -6.97 4.00 -7.70
C ALA A 47 -7.90 4.89 -6.88
N ARG A 48 -8.87 4.28 -6.21
CA ARG A 48 -9.79 4.93 -5.28
C ARG A 48 -9.47 4.51 -3.86
N LYS A 49 -9.42 5.45 -2.94
CA LYS A 49 -9.22 5.16 -1.52
C LYS A 49 -10.44 4.50 -0.85
N GLY A 50 -11.58 4.49 -1.49
CA GLY A 50 -12.82 3.90 -1.01
C GLY A 50 -13.98 4.23 -1.94
N GLU A 51 -15.14 3.64 -1.64
CA GLU A 51 -16.38 3.89 -2.38
C GLU A 51 -16.76 5.39 -2.30
N GLY A 52 -17.26 5.95 -3.40
CA GLY A 52 -17.62 7.36 -3.49
C GLY A 52 -16.44 8.35 -3.53
N LYS A 53 -15.18 7.89 -3.44
CA LYS A 53 -14.01 8.78 -3.56
C LYS A 53 -13.55 8.89 -5.00
N GLU A 54 -12.98 10.05 -5.35
CA GLU A 54 -12.35 10.30 -6.64
C GLU A 54 -11.23 9.28 -6.91
N ALA A 55 -11.17 8.77 -8.14
CA ALA A 55 -10.03 7.98 -8.59
C ALA A 55 -8.86 8.91 -8.96
N LYS A 56 -7.67 8.57 -8.45
CA LYS A 56 -6.43 9.33 -8.71
C LYS A 56 -5.37 8.41 -9.25
N LEU A 57 -4.54 8.92 -10.16
CA LEU A 57 -3.31 8.25 -10.55
C LEU A 57 -2.43 8.09 -9.31
N SER A 58 -2.09 6.85 -9.01
CA SER A 58 -1.42 6.50 -7.77
C SER A 58 -0.53 5.28 -7.92
N TYR A 59 0.46 5.23 -7.06
CA TYR A 59 1.16 4.01 -6.69
C TYR A 59 0.65 3.54 -5.33
N ALA A 60 0.83 2.27 -5.04
CA ALA A 60 0.59 1.71 -3.72
C ALA A 60 1.92 1.53 -2.98
N GLY A 61 2.08 2.22 -1.87
CA GLY A 61 3.23 2.05 -0.99
C GLY A 61 2.90 1.09 0.15
N HIS A 62 3.78 0.12 0.39
CA HIS A 62 3.62 -0.91 1.41
C HIS A 62 4.77 -0.80 2.42
N VAL A 63 4.45 -0.98 3.69
CA VAL A 63 5.39 -0.90 4.80
C VAL A 63 5.19 -2.10 5.70
N LEU A 64 6.26 -2.83 5.96
CA LEU A 64 6.32 -3.82 7.03
C LEU A 64 7.04 -3.18 8.22
N MET A 65 6.36 -3.18 9.37
CA MET A 65 6.85 -2.56 10.60
C MET A 65 6.98 -3.61 11.71
N GLU A 66 8.07 -3.58 12.46
CA GLU A 66 8.13 -4.35 13.69
C GLU A 66 7.33 -3.65 14.81
N ASN A 67 6.66 -4.47 15.64
CA ASN A 67 5.68 -3.96 16.62
C ASN A 67 6.27 -3.37 17.90
N ARG A 68 7.53 -3.70 18.23
CA ARG A 68 8.13 -3.34 19.51
C ARG A 68 8.50 -1.86 19.55
N ASN A 69 9.29 -1.43 18.58
CA ASN A 69 9.85 -0.08 18.51
C ASN A 69 9.17 0.78 17.44
N GLY A 70 8.41 0.17 16.52
CA GLY A 70 7.75 0.86 15.42
C GLY A 70 8.73 1.25 14.30
N LEU A 71 9.77 0.44 14.10
CA LEU A 71 10.72 0.60 13.01
C LEU A 71 10.22 -0.09 11.75
N ILE A 72 10.46 0.51 10.61
CA ILE A 72 10.20 -0.08 9.31
C ILE A 72 11.29 -1.11 9.02
N VAL A 73 10.90 -2.34 8.75
CA VAL A 73 11.81 -3.44 8.42
C VAL A 73 11.85 -3.74 6.93
N ASN A 74 10.78 -3.44 6.21
CA ASN A 74 10.73 -3.59 4.75
C ASN A 74 9.76 -2.59 4.12
N THR A 75 10.00 -2.23 2.85
CA THR A 75 9.13 -1.36 2.06
C THR A 75 9.04 -1.85 0.63
N ARG A 76 7.84 -1.72 0.04
CA ARG A 76 7.63 -1.93 -1.39
C ARG A 76 6.78 -0.82 -1.98
N LEU A 77 7.02 -0.52 -3.25
CA LEU A 77 6.12 0.28 -4.06
C LEU A 77 5.63 -0.58 -5.22
N THR A 78 4.32 -0.61 -5.41
CA THR A 78 3.69 -1.36 -6.51
C THR A 78 2.74 -0.49 -7.30
N GLN A 79 2.26 -0.99 -8.42
CA GLN A 79 1.09 -0.43 -9.06
C GLN A 79 -0.13 -0.61 -8.16
N ALA A 80 -1.02 0.37 -8.14
CA ALA A 80 -2.20 0.37 -7.28
C ALA A 80 -3.32 -0.53 -7.84
N THR A 81 -3.15 -1.85 -7.74
CA THR A 81 -4.15 -2.87 -8.09
C THR A 81 -5.04 -3.21 -6.89
N GLY A 82 -6.11 -3.96 -7.10
CA GLY A 82 -7.01 -4.38 -6.01
C GLY A 82 -6.41 -5.45 -5.06
N THR A 83 -5.33 -6.11 -5.46
CA THR A 83 -4.69 -7.23 -4.74
C THR A 83 -3.30 -6.89 -4.21
N CYS A 84 -2.70 -5.79 -4.68
CA CYS A 84 -1.29 -5.44 -4.44
C CYS A 84 -0.88 -5.41 -2.96
N GLU A 85 -1.78 -5.03 -2.04
CA GLU A 85 -1.47 -5.01 -0.61
C GLU A 85 -1.18 -6.40 -0.06
N ARG A 86 -1.98 -7.40 -0.46
CA ARG A 86 -1.82 -8.80 -0.02
C ARG A 86 -0.60 -9.44 -0.66
N GLU A 87 -0.41 -9.22 -1.97
CA GLU A 87 0.76 -9.71 -2.71
C GLU A 87 2.05 -9.15 -2.12
N ALA A 88 2.15 -7.83 -1.96
CA ALA A 88 3.30 -7.17 -1.37
C ALA A 88 3.58 -7.66 0.07
N SER A 89 2.54 -7.92 0.87
CA SER A 89 2.74 -8.42 2.23
C SER A 89 3.36 -9.82 2.28
N LEU A 90 2.99 -10.70 1.34
CA LEU A 90 3.57 -12.04 1.22
C LEU A 90 5.04 -11.99 0.77
N GLU A 91 5.33 -11.15 -0.21
CA GLU A 91 6.70 -10.93 -0.69
C GLU A 91 7.61 -10.33 0.40
N MET A 92 7.12 -9.32 1.14
CA MET A 92 7.88 -8.71 2.24
C MET A 92 8.11 -9.68 3.40
N VAL A 93 7.18 -10.60 3.64
CA VAL A 93 7.33 -11.65 4.66
C VAL A 93 8.42 -12.65 4.29
N ASP A 94 8.55 -13.01 3.01
CA ASP A 94 9.60 -13.91 2.52
C ASP A 94 11.02 -13.33 2.71
N GLU A 95 11.12 -12.01 2.77
CA GLU A 95 12.39 -11.31 2.99
C GLU A 95 12.76 -11.12 4.47
N ILE A 96 11.91 -11.56 5.41
CA ILE A 96 12.25 -11.52 6.85
C ILE A 96 13.34 -12.56 7.13
N PRO A 97 14.50 -12.15 7.68
CA PRO A 97 15.57 -13.09 7.95
C PRO A 97 15.22 -14.06 9.10
N GLY A 98 15.70 -15.30 8.97
CA GLY A 98 15.54 -16.36 9.98
C GLY A 98 14.35 -17.28 9.69
N GLU A 99 14.37 -18.45 10.34
CA GLU A 99 13.36 -19.52 10.16
C GLU A 99 12.30 -19.53 11.26
N GLY A 100 12.40 -18.61 12.22
CA GLY A 100 11.48 -18.54 13.36
C GLY A 100 10.07 -18.14 12.96
N ARG A 101 9.08 -18.72 13.65
CA ARG A 101 7.68 -18.31 13.45
C ARG A 101 7.48 -16.84 13.81
N VAL A 102 6.92 -16.07 12.89
CA VAL A 102 6.56 -14.67 13.10
C VAL A 102 5.05 -14.47 13.11
N THR A 103 4.58 -13.32 13.58
CA THR A 103 3.18 -12.92 13.51
C THR A 103 3.03 -11.69 12.63
N LEU A 104 2.08 -11.70 11.70
CA LEU A 104 1.77 -10.56 10.85
C LEU A 104 0.42 -9.93 11.25
N GLY A 105 0.47 -8.70 11.76
CA GLY A 105 -0.73 -7.89 12.02
C GLY A 105 -1.19 -7.17 10.76
N GLY A 106 -2.47 -7.24 10.44
CA GLY A 106 -3.05 -6.57 9.28
C GLY A 106 -4.48 -6.11 9.54
N ASP A 107 -4.99 -5.27 8.66
CA ASP A 107 -6.38 -4.86 8.70
C ASP A 107 -7.33 -5.96 8.14
N LYS A 108 -8.63 -5.68 8.14
CA LYS A 108 -9.64 -6.63 7.67
C LYS A 108 -9.53 -6.96 6.15
N ASN A 109 -8.83 -6.16 5.34
CA ASN A 109 -8.67 -6.44 3.91
C ASN A 109 -7.76 -7.63 3.66
N TYR A 110 -6.88 -7.94 4.62
CA TYR A 110 -6.01 -9.12 4.61
C TYR A 110 -6.73 -10.42 5.06
N ASP A 111 -7.95 -10.33 5.62
CA ASP A 111 -8.72 -11.49 6.05
C ASP A 111 -9.43 -12.15 4.86
N THR A 112 -8.67 -12.88 4.05
CA THR A 112 -9.13 -13.74 2.95
C THR A 112 -8.58 -15.15 3.14
N LYS A 113 -9.33 -16.16 2.69
CA LYS A 113 -8.92 -17.58 2.83
C LYS A 113 -7.54 -17.82 2.25
N ASP A 114 -7.32 -17.36 1.02
CA ASP A 114 -6.07 -17.59 0.29
C ASP A 114 -4.88 -16.91 0.96
N HIS A 115 -5.02 -15.64 1.37
CA HIS A 115 -3.94 -14.91 2.02
C HIS A 115 -3.58 -15.52 3.39
N VAL A 116 -4.59 -15.89 4.18
CA VAL A 116 -4.39 -16.56 5.47
C VAL A 116 -3.71 -17.93 5.31
N ALA A 117 -4.09 -18.70 4.27
CA ALA A 117 -3.46 -19.98 3.97
C ALA A 117 -1.98 -19.80 3.58
N GLN A 118 -1.68 -18.90 2.64
CA GLN A 118 -0.32 -18.59 2.21
C GLN A 118 0.58 -18.09 3.35
N LEU A 119 0.07 -17.26 4.26
CA LEU A 119 0.83 -16.86 5.45
C LEU A 119 1.19 -18.07 6.34
N ARG A 120 0.24 -18.99 6.54
CA ARG A 120 0.48 -20.19 7.35
C ARG A 120 1.50 -21.14 6.70
N GLU A 121 1.47 -21.29 5.38
CA GLU A 121 2.47 -22.03 4.61
C GLU A 121 3.89 -21.46 4.78
N LYS A 122 4.00 -20.14 4.92
CA LYS A 122 5.25 -19.41 5.18
C LYS A 122 5.64 -19.37 6.67
N ASN A 123 5.06 -20.22 7.51
CA ASN A 123 5.26 -20.22 8.97
C ASN A 123 4.93 -18.90 9.67
N VAL A 124 3.99 -18.12 9.11
CA VAL A 124 3.52 -16.85 9.67
C VAL A 124 2.15 -17.03 10.31
N THR A 125 2.01 -16.58 11.56
CA THR A 125 0.70 -16.54 12.23
C THR A 125 -0.04 -15.26 11.83
N PRO A 126 -1.20 -15.38 11.14
CA PRO A 126 -1.96 -14.21 10.68
C PRO A 126 -2.75 -13.59 11.83
N HIS A 127 -2.31 -12.44 12.33
CA HIS A 127 -3.03 -11.61 13.29
C HIS A 127 -3.81 -10.48 12.56
N VAL A 128 -4.55 -10.83 11.52
CA VAL A 128 -5.36 -9.88 10.76
C VAL A 128 -6.69 -9.58 11.47
N ALA A 129 -7.24 -8.39 11.27
CA ALA A 129 -8.53 -8.04 11.84
C ALA A 129 -9.66 -8.83 11.16
N GLN A 130 -10.55 -9.42 11.95
CA GLN A 130 -11.62 -10.30 11.46
C GLN A 130 -12.68 -9.55 10.65
N LYS A 131 -13.15 -10.18 9.58
CA LYS A 131 -14.39 -9.87 8.88
C LYS A 131 -15.56 -10.64 9.48
N LYS A 132 -16.79 -10.35 9.03
CA LYS A 132 -18.00 -11.11 9.41
C LYS A 132 -17.84 -12.60 9.10
N ASN A 133 -17.28 -12.95 7.93
CA ASN A 133 -16.94 -14.31 7.52
C ASN A 133 -15.41 -14.45 7.48
N SER A 134 -14.80 -14.49 8.67
CA SER A 134 -13.35 -14.50 8.83
C SER A 134 -12.72 -15.84 8.47
N ALA A 135 -11.54 -15.79 7.85
CA ALA A 135 -10.66 -16.93 7.68
C ALA A 135 -9.82 -17.24 8.94
N ILE A 136 -9.86 -16.34 9.93
CA ILE A 136 -9.18 -16.50 11.23
C ILE A 136 -10.13 -17.14 12.22
N ASP A 137 -9.71 -18.21 12.85
CA ASP A 137 -10.46 -18.96 13.84
C ASP A 137 -10.14 -18.53 15.29
N GLY A 138 -10.92 -19.08 16.23
CA GLY A 138 -10.75 -18.82 17.67
C GLY A 138 -9.42 -19.30 18.24
N ARG A 139 -8.69 -20.21 17.56
CA ARG A 139 -7.35 -20.62 17.98
C ARG A 139 -6.37 -19.47 17.91
N THR A 140 -6.48 -18.63 16.86
CA THR A 140 -5.65 -17.42 16.70
C THR A 140 -6.12 -16.29 17.61
N THR A 141 -7.43 -16.00 17.65
CA THR A 141 -7.96 -14.80 18.32
C THR A 141 -7.92 -14.86 19.85
N ARG A 142 -7.91 -16.07 20.43
CA ARG A 142 -7.82 -16.27 21.90
C ARG A 142 -6.44 -15.98 22.47
N HIS A 143 -5.39 -15.94 21.65
CA HIS A 143 -4.05 -15.62 22.12
C HIS A 143 -3.92 -14.16 22.54
N ALA A 144 -3.29 -13.91 23.69
CA ALA A 144 -3.01 -12.55 24.16
C ALA A 144 -2.25 -11.71 23.12
N GLY A 145 -1.32 -12.34 22.38
CA GLY A 145 -0.58 -11.72 21.29
C GLY A 145 -1.44 -11.20 20.15
N TYR A 146 -2.61 -11.81 19.89
CA TYR A 146 -3.54 -11.30 18.88
C TYR A 146 -4.05 -9.90 19.25
N ARG A 147 -4.50 -9.70 20.49
CA ARG A 147 -4.96 -8.39 20.97
C ARG A 147 -3.86 -7.34 20.88
N VAL A 148 -2.64 -7.67 21.33
CA VAL A 148 -1.49 -6.77 21.21
C VAL A 148 -1.20 -6.41 19.75
N SER A 149 -1.25 -7.37 18.83
CA SER A 149 -1.08 -7.10 17.39
C SER A 149 -2.16 -6.16 16.85
N GLN A 150 -3.43 -6.31 17.26
CA GLN A 150 -4.51 -5.43 16.83
C GLN A 150 -4.34 -3.99 17.33
N GLU A 151 -3.82 -3.80 18.53
CA GLU A 151 -3.50 -2.47 19.07
C GLU A 151 -2.30 -1.84 18.35
N LYS A 152 -1.21 -2.62 18.19
CA LYS A 152 0.06 -2.11 17.64
C LYS A 152 0.01 -1.85 16.14
N ARG A 153 -0.77 -2.60 15.36
CA ARG A 153 -0.87 -2.42 13.90
C ARG A 153 -1.24 -0.98 13.48
N LYS A 154 -1.95 -0.25 14.35
CA LYS A 154 -2.34 1.14 14.07
C LYS A 154 -1.13 2.08 13.92
N ARG A 155 0.02 1.73 14.46
CA ARG A 155 1.25 2.53 14.34
C ARG A 155 1.72 2.68 12.89
N VAL A 156 1.36 1.76 12.00
CA VAL A 156 1.69 1.90 10.57
C VAL A 156 1.03 3.13 9.94
N GLU A 157 -0.11 3.58 10.47
CA GLU A 157 -0.78 4.80 10.01
C GLU A 157 0.05 6.05 10.31
N GLU A 158 0.77 6.07 11.45
CA GLU A 158 1.70 7.15 11.81
C GLU A 158 2.84 7.26 10.79
N ILE A 159 3.38 6.10 10.36
CA ILE A 159 4.43 6.04 9.33
C ILE A 159 3.93 6.67 8.03
N PHE A 160 2.76 6.25 7.54
CA PHE A 160 2.20 6.82 6.33
C PHE A 160 1.84 8.30 6.48
N GLY A 161 1.39 8.71 7.65
CA GLY A 161 1.20 10.12 8.00
C GLY A 161 2.50 10.91 7.84
N TRP A 162 3.58 10.44 8.45
CA TRP A 162 4.90 11.07 8.39
C TRP A 162 5.45 11.13 6.95
N ILE A 163 5.41 10.02 6.22
CA ILE A 163 5.86 9.94 4.82
C ILE A 163 5.11 10.96 3.93
N LYS A 164 3.82 11.11 4.14
CA LYS A 164 2.99 12.04 3.34
C LYS A 164 3.21 13.51 3.70
N THR A 165 3.47 13.82 4.98
CA THR A 165 3.54 15.21 5.46
C THR A 165 4.97 15.71 5.58
N ILE A 166 5.85 14.94 6.21
CA ILE A 166 7.24 15.36 6.46
C ILE A 166 8.12 15.05 5.25
N ALA A 167 8.04 13.83 4.71
CA ALA A 167 8.77 13.46 3.50
C ALA A 167 8.10 13.96 2.20
N LEU A 168 6.96 14.66 2.30
CA LEU A 168 6.24 15.30 1.20
C LEU A 168 5.81 14.35 0.06
N LEU A 169 5.68 13.04 0.33
CA LEU A 169 5.29 12.03 -0.66
C LEU A 169 3.76 11.88 -0.83
N ARG A 170 2.98 12.89 -0.44
CA ARG A 170 1.54 12.94 -0.77
C ARG A 170 1.31 13.03 -2.27
N LYS A 171 2.22 13.72 -2.98
CA LYS A 171 2.30 13.79 -4.45
C LYS A 171 3.73 13.45 -4.85
N THR A 172 3.87 12.50 -5.76
CA THR A 172 5.20 12.14 -6.28
C THR A 172 5.74 13.23 -7.19
N LYS A 173 7.03 13.51 -7.07
CA LYS A 173 7.77 14.42 -7.99
C LYS A 173 8.47 13.66 -9.09
N HIS A 174 8.55 12.35 -8.96
CA HIS A 174 9.18 11.42 -9.91
C HIS A 174 8.12 10.56 -10.60
N LYS A 175 8.47 9.94 -11.70
CA LYS A 175 7.66 9.05 -12.52
C LYS A 175 8.32 7.68 -12.59
N GLY A 176 7.51 6.65 -12.71
CA GLY A 176 7.93 5.27 -12.81
C GLY A 176 8.16 4.61 -11.44
N LEU A 177 7.83 3.32 -11.36
CA LEU A 177 7.94 2.51 -10.13
C LEU A 177 9.32 2.56 -9.50
N LEU A 178 10.37 2.47 -10.32
CA LEU A 178 11.74 2.44 -9.82
C LEU A 178 12.11 3.73 -9.06
N ARG A 179 11.88 4.90 -9.68
CA ARG A 179 12.27 6.19 -9.10
C ARG A 179 11.38 6.57 -7.90
N VAL A 180 10.08 6.33 -8.02
CA VAL A 180 9.14 6.60 -6.90
C VAL A 180 9.40 5.61 -5.76
N GLY A 181 9.71 4.34 -6.06
CA GLY A 181 10.07 3.31 -5.09
C GLY A 181 11.34 3.67 -4.32
N TRP A 182 12.37 4.17 -5.03
CA TRP A 182 13.59 4.65 -4.39
C TRP A 182 13.30 5.81 -3.41
N MET A 183 12.50 6.79 -3.82
CA MET A 183 12.11 7.90 -2.95
C MET A 183 11.29 7.43 -1.74
N PHE A 184 10.43 6.43 -1.93
CA PHE A 184 9.64 5.84 -0.85
C PHE A 184 10.54 5.12 0.17
N ALA A 185 11.48 4.31 -0.30
CA ALA A 185 12.46 3.64 0.56
C ALA A 185 13.37 4.64 1.30
N PHE A 186 13.82 5.70 0.61
CA PHE A 186 14.59 6.76 1.23
C PHE A 186 13.82 7.49 2.34
N ALA A 187 12.54 7.80 2.09
CA ALA A 187 11.67 8.41 3.10
C ALA A 187 11.45 7.48 4.32
N ALA A 188 11.30 6.17 4.08
CA ALA A 188 11.20 5.17 5.14
C ALA A 188 12.49 5.08 5.97
N SER A 189 13.64 5.14 5.33
CA SER A 189 14.95 5.17 6.02
C SER A 189 15.10 6.43 6.87
N ALA A 190 14.70 7.60 6.36
CA ALA A 190 14.71 8.84 7.13
C ALA A 190 13.76 8.77 8.34
N TYR A 191 12.57 8.18 8.17
CA TYR A 191 11.66 7.91 9.29
C TYR A 191 12.35 7.06 10.36
N ASN A 192 13.02 5.96 9.97
CA ASN A 192 13.71 5.09 10.90
C ASN A 192 14.81 5.82 11.68
N LEU A 193 15.60 6.67 11.03
CA LEU A 193 16.62 7.47 11.71
C LEU A 193 16.03 8.40 12.79
N VAL A 194 14.93 9.09 12.45
CA VAL A 194 14.20 9.93 13.42
C VAL A 194 13.63 9.08 14.55
N ARG A 195 13.07 7.91 14.22
CA ARG A 195 12.50 7.01 15.22
C ARG A 195 13.55 6.44 16.15
N MET A 196 14.69 5.98 15.63
CA MET A 196 15.82 5.48 16.43
C MET A 196 16.34 6.55 17.39
N ARG A 197 16.53 7.78 16.92
CA ARG A 197 16.92 8.91 17.79
C ARG A 197 15.96 9.07 18.96
N ASN A 198 14.65 8.96 18.72
CA ASN A 198 13.64 9.13 19.76
C ASN A 198 13.52 7.91 20.71
N LEU A 199 14.09 6.75 20.34
CA LEU A 199 14.14 5.56 21.16
C LEU A 199 15.37 5.53 22.09
N VAL A 200 16.43 6.25 21.74
CA VAL A 200 17.60 6.41 22.61
C VAL A 200 17.22 7.36 23.74
N PRO A 201 17.33 6.94 25.02
CA PRO A 201 17.11 7.84 26.13
C PRO A 201 18.02 9.07 25.97
N ALA A 202 17.48 10.26 26.16
CA ALA A 202 18.32 11.42 26.31
C ALA A 202 19.17 11.18 27.59
N ASN A 203 20.43 10.82 27.41
CA ASN A 203 21.36 10.75 28.52
C ASN A 203 21.44 12.18 29.08
N GLY A 204 20.78 12.39 30.23
CA GLY A 204 20.93 13.60 31.00
C GLY A 204 22.31 13.69 31.59
#